data_3ba610e6addf1e37689bd394c396cf45
#
_entry.id   3ba610e6addf1e37689bd394c396cf45
#
_cell.length_a   1.000
_cell.length_b   1.000
_cell.length_c   1.000
_cell.angle_alpha   90.00
_cell.angle_beta   90.00
_cell.angle_gamma   90.00
#
_symmetry.space_group_name_H-M   'P 1'
#
loop_
_entity.id
_entity.type
_entity.pdbx_description
1 polymer ?
#
loop_
_entity_poly.entity_id
_entity_poly.type
_entity_poly.pdbx_seq_one_letter_code
_entity_poly.pdbx_strand_id
1 'polypeptide(L)'
;VDFREVAPESSILLFETKNLAIQSKDDLGIEKTLLKIKAIRGNDLLIDTTLYNQAESNSSVTRSGFDFPFDPRFFTLQDGDVAEFTAFVSDRMPGREATPSRTVRFFIVGPEKHAEIIREQMEAIMARTSEIAREQESLLMETIELQEEAEASEESLDSKTERKISKLADMQRANSSNLKNNAEEGMEVLEDAIRNPLFDQEALKDFGETLEQMQSVASNQMSPASSKMQQAQASPPSEASESLEEAEELEREALSQLQEILSDSSDQLDRLEALTLAQRLRKVEKTENTLSGNLLSLLPKSIGESVEKLTPKLSLEKDRIESVQLETHYEASEVQKEISRFHERTGKPVYGEVSDLMEKEKAGDGLYQVSRKINRNVAFEALDELESWEAKFKKWADMLEEQDEGGGQGQGQGQGEGK
;
A
#
# COMPACT_ATOMS: atom_id res chain seq x y z
N VAL A 1 20.22 -16.08 -20.56
CA VAL A 1 19.27 -14.96 -20.63
C VAL A 1 18.64 -14.77 -19.25
N ASP A 2 18.47 -13.53 -18.82
CA ASP A 2 17.81 -13.18 -17.55
C ASP A 2 17.21 -11.78 -17.59
N PHE A 3 16.32 -11.48 -16.62
CA PHE A 3 15.77 -10.17 -16.35
C PHE A 3 16.63 -9.43 -15.34
N ARG A 4 16.98 -8.18 -15.62
CA ARG A 4 17.70 -7.31 -14.68
C ARG A 4 16.74 -6.62 -13.73
N GLU A 5 17.13 -6.54 -12.46
CA GLU A 5 16.48 -5.70 -11.44
C GLU A 5 14.96 -5.92 -11.30
N VAL A 6 14.52 -7.15 -11.58
CA VAL A 6 13.10 -7.52 -11.46
C VAL A 6 13.00 -8.72 -10.53
N ALA A 7 12.18 -8.62 -9.49
CA ALA A 7 11.89 -9.74 -8.61
C ALA A 7 11.17 -10.87 -9.38
N PRO A 8 11.32 -12.13 -8.97
CA PRO A 8 10.60 -13.25 -9.59
C PRO A 8 9.09 -13.10 -9.55
N GLU A 9 8.59 -12.51 -8.47
CA GLU A 9 7.17 -12.20 -8.25
C GLU A 9 7.05 -10.81 -7.64
N SER A 10 6.14 -9.99 -8.15
CA SER A 10 5.82 -8.67 -7.62
C SER A 10 4.42 -8.23 -8.03
N SER A 11 3.86 -7.26 -7.32
CA SER A 11 2.63 -6.59 -7.72
C SER A 11 2.94 -5.42 -8.69
N ILE A 12 2.00 -5.15 -9.57
CA ILE A 12 2.00 -3.98 -10.45
C ILE A 12 0.61 -3.36 -10.45
N LEU A 13 0.54 -2.05 -10.30
CA LEU A 13 -0.73 -1.36 -10.38
C LEU A 13 -1.26 -1.36 -11.81
N LEU A 14 -2.57 -1.46 -11.97
CA LEU A 14 -3.23 -1.57 -13.26
C LEU A 14 -2.84 -0.46 -14.26
N PHE A 15 -2.51 0.73 -13.76
CA PHE A 15 -2.13 1.90 -14.57
C PHE A 15 -0.61 2.12 -14.64
N GLU A 16 0.18 1.29 -13.98
CA GLU A 16 1.64 1.41 -13.92
C GLU A 16 2.28 0.78 -15.15
N THR A 17 3.38 1.37 -15.59
CA THR A 17 4.22 0.78 -16.64
C THR A 17 5.53 0.30 -16.03
N LYS A 18 5.84 -1.00 -16.18
CA LYS A 18 7.10 -1.59 -15.70
C LYS A 18 8.00 -1.90 -16.88
N ASN A 19 9.23 -1.41 -16.85
CA ASN A 19 10.21 -1.73 -17.88
C ASN A 19 10.93 -3.05 -17.55
N LEU A 20 10.82 -4.04 -18.44
CA LEU A 20 11.50 -5.33 -18.32
C LEU A 20 12.79 -5.29 -19.15
N ALA A 21 13.92 -5.11 -18.49
CA ALA A 21 15.24 -5.15 -19.10
C ALA A 21 15.72 -6.61 -19.24
N ILE A 22 15.72 -7.12 -20.46
CA ILE A 22 16.13 -8.50 -20.77
C ILE A 22 17.56 -8.48 -21.29
N GLN A 23 18.42 -9.33 -20.73
CA GLN A 23 19.81 -9.47 -21.13
C GLN A 23 20.16 -10.92 -21.44
N SER A 24 20.89 -11.09 -22.52
CA SER A 24 21.40 -12.37 -22.99
C SER A 24 22.89 -12.31 -23.19
N LYS A 25 23.59 -13.39 -22.84
CA LYS A 25 25.03 -13.57 -23.10
C LYS A 25 25.25 -14.99 -23.59
N ASP A 26 26.03 -15.14 -24.66
CA ASP A 26 26.43 -16.41 -25.23
C ASP A 26 27.82 -16.28 -25.86
N ASP A 27 28.66 -17.29 -25.77
CA ASP A 27 30.03 -17.31 -26.27
C ASP A 27 30.10 -17.70 -27.77
N LEU A 28 29.10 -18.37 -28.26
CA LEU A 28 28.99 -18.81 -29.65
C LEU A 28 28.22 -17.82 -30.56
N GLY A 29 27.65 -16.79 -29.91
CA GLY A 29 26.88 -15.74 -30.55
C GLY A 29 25.38 -15.99 -30.53
N ILE A 30 24.66 -14.90 -30.26
CA ILE A 30 23.19 -14.89 -30.16
C ILE A 30 22.57 -14.74 -31.55
N GLU A 31 21.64 -15.62 -31.90
CA GLU A 31 20.82 -15.51 -33.09
C GLU A 31 19.60 -14.65 -32.87
N LYS A 32 18.83 -14.96 -31.81
CA LYS A 32 17.61 -14.23 -31.41
C LYS A 32 17.34 -14.32 -29.94
N THR A 33 16.67 -13.30 -29.42
CA THR A 33 16.08 -13.30 -28.10
C THR A 33 14.57 -13.17 -28.24
N LEU A 34 13.81 -14.00 -27.53
CA LEU A 34 12.36 -14.05 -27.55
C LEU A 34 11.86 -13.68 -26.16
N LEU A 35 10.73 -12.98 -26.07
CA LEU A 35 9.98 -12.77 -24.85
C LEU A 35 8.60 -13.41 -25.00
N LYS A 36 8.35 -14.45 -24.25
CA LYS A 36 7.03 -15.07 -24.13
C LYS A 36 6.25 -14.37 -23.02
N ILE A 37 5.04 -13.96 -23.35
CA ILE A 37 4.11 -13.28 -22.44
C ILE A 37 2.87 -14.14 -22.33
N LYS A 38 2.50 -14.49 -21.11
CA LYS A 38 1.23 -15.12 -20.78
C LYS A 38 0.46 -14.24 -19.82
N ALA A 39 -0.84 -14.14 -19.99
CA ALA A 39 -1.71 -13.54 -19.01
C ALA A 39 -2.84 -14.51 -18.65
N ILE A 40 -3.16 -14.59 -17.37
CA ILE A 40 -4.06 -15.58 -16.79
C ILE A 40 -5.06 -14.86 -15.88
N ARG A 41 -6.35 -15.21 -16.02
CA ARG A 41 -7.43 -14.80 -15.13
C ARG A 41 -8.05 -16.05 -14.50
N GLY A 42 -7.83 -16.25 -13.22
CA GLY A 42 -8.21 -17.50 -12.56
C GLY A 42 -7.56 -18.71 -13.23
N ASN A 43 -8.34 -19.50 -13.96
CA ASN A 43 -7.84 -20.64 -14.73
C ASN A 43 -7.80 -20.41 -16.26
N ASP A 44 -8.25 -19.25 -16.72
CA ASP A 44 -8.38 -18.93 -18.13
C ASP A 44 -7.11 -18.24 -18.67
N LEU A 45 -6.57 -18.77 -19.74
CA LEU A 45 -5.44 -18.17 -20.45
C LEU A 45 -5.98 -17.05 -21.37
N LEU A 46 -5.69 -15.79 -21.01
CA LEU A 46 -6.11 -14.61 -21.77
C LEU A 46 -5.17 -14.32 -22.94
N ILE A 47 -3.87 -14.45 -22.71
CA ILE A 47 -2.80 -14.10 -23.64
C ILE A 47 -1.75 -15.21 -23.63
N ASP A 48 -1.30 -15.63 -24.81
CA ASP A 48 -0.09 -16.42 -25.03
C ASP A 48 0.55 -15.90 -26.31
N THR A 49 1.50 -14.99 -26.17
CA THR A 49 2.17 -14.35 -27.30
C THR A 49 3.68 -14.37 -27.15
N THR A 50 4.39 -14.23 -28.25
CA THR A 50 5.85 -14.18 -28.25
C THR A 50 6.33 -12.99 -29.07
N LEU A 51 7.15 -12.15 -28.47
CA LEU A 51 7.84 -11.05 -29.12
C LEU A 51 9.25 -11.46 -29.52
N TYR A 52 9.74 -10.89 -30.59
CA TYR A 52 11.04 -11.24 -31.18
C TYR A 52 11.96 -10.04 -31.18
N ASN A 53 13.18 -10.22 -30.69
CA ASN A 53 14.29 -9.33 -30.97
C ASN A 53 15.36 -10.12 -31.71
N GLN A 54 15.52 -9.84 -33.01
CA GLN A 54 16.46 -10.53 -33.88
C GLN A 54 17.78 -9.76 -33.93
N ALA A 55 18.88 -10.43 -33.63
CA ALA A 55 20.20 -9.82 -33.83
C ALA A 55 20.48 -9.62 -35.32
N GLU A 56 21.11 -8.49 -35.69
CA GLU A 56 21.50 -8.24 -37.09
C GLU A 56 22.32 -9.38 -37.65
N SER A 57 21.98 -9.82 -38.90
CA SER A 57 22.47 -11.05 -39.52
C SER A 57 24.00 -11.16 -39.66
N ASN A 58 24.75 -10.07 -39.52
CA ASN A 58 26.19 -10.00 -39.85
C ASN A 58 27.13 -9.80 -38.66
N SER A 59 26.62 -9.75 -37.42
CA SER A 59 27.50 -9.52 -36.25
C SER A 59 27.54 -10.75 -35.35
N SER A 60 28.75 -11.17 -34.95
CA SER A 60 28.95 -12.15 -33.86
C SER A 60 28.63 -11.48 -32.50
N VAL A 61 27.36 -11.16 -32.29
CA VAL A 61 26.90 -10.52 -31.08
C VAL A 61 26.88 -11.55 -29.94
N THR A 62 27.82 -11.45 -29.01
CA THR A 62 27.89 -12.32 -27.83
C THR A 62 27.07 -11.80 -26.63
N ARG A 63 26.53 -10.58 -26.74
CA ARG A 63 25.64 -9.97 -25.76
C ARG A 63 24.50 -9.24 -26.48
N SER A 64 23.28 -9.52 -26.09
CA SER A 64 22.09 -8.84 -26.60
C SER A 64 21.20 -8.47 -25.44
N GLY A 65 20.47 -7.37 -25.57
CA GLY A 65 19.46 -6.97 -24.63
C GLY A 65 18.41 -6.12 -25.29
N PHE A 66 17.23 -6.11 -24.74
CA PHE A 66 16.17 -5.19 -25.12
C PHE A 66 15.29 -4.90 -23.90
N ASP A 67 14.68 -3.74 -23.92
CA ASP A 67 13.73 -3.30 -22.93
C ASP A 67 12.32 -3.50 -23.46
N PHE A 68 11.46 -4.04 -22.61
CA PHE A 68 10.05 -4.21 -22.92
C PHE A 68 9.21 -3.44 -21.88
N PRO A 69 8.56 -2.33 -22.26
CA PRO A 69 7.66 -1.61 -21.40
C PRO A 69 6.34 -2.39 -21.29
N PHE A 70 6.08 -2.96 -20.16
CA PHE A 70 4.82 -3.65 -19.87
C PHE A 70 3.85 -2.68 -19.20
N ASP A 71 2.72 -2.47 -19.83
CA ASP A 71 1.57 -1.73 -19.29
C ASP A 71 0.35 -2.66 -19.34
N PRO A 72 -0.24 -3.04 -18.20
CA PRO A 72 -1.39 -3.95 -18.13
C PRO A 72 -2.57 -3.53 -19.00
N ARG A 73 -2.78 -2.22 -19.16
CA ARG A 73 -3.90 -1.65 -19.94
C ARG A 73 -3.81 -1.98 -21.42
N PHE A 74 -2.60 -2.06 -22.00
CA PHE A 74 -2.43 -2.45 -23.41
C PHE A 74 -2.84 -3.90 -23.66
N PHE A 75 -2.83 -4.72 -22.61
CA PHE A 75 -3.21 -6.13 -22.67
C PHE A 75 -4.63 -6.39 -22.16
N THR A 76 -5.40 -5.32 -21.87
CA THR A 76 -6.76 -5.41 -21.31
C THR A 76 -6.85 -6.25 -20.04
N LEU A 77 -5.78 -6.22 -19.23
CA LEU A 77 -5.74 -6.91 -17.94
C LEU A 77 -6.56 -6.13 -16.90
N GLN A 78 -7.02 -6.85 -15.90
CA GLN A 78 -7.86 -6.33 -14.82
C GLN A 78 -7.25 -6.71 -13.47
N ASP A 79 -7.81 -6.17 -12.40
CA ASP A 79 -7.47 -6.57 -11.04
C ASP A 79 -7.60 -8.08 -10.85
N GLY A 80 -6.60 -8.70 -10.19
CA GLY A 80 -6.53 -10.13 -9.97
C GLY A 80 -5.94 -10.95 -11.13
N ASP A 81 -5.66 -10.35 -12.29
CA ASP A 81 -4.96 -11.05 -13.38
C ASP A 81 -3.48 -11.24 -13.05
N VAL A 82 -2.87 -12.25 -13.66
CA VAL A 82 -1.43 -12.53 -13.52
C VAL A 82 -0.77 -12.50 -14.90
N ALA A 83 0.30 -11.71 -15.03
CA ALA A 83 1.13 -11.68 -16.23
C ALA A 83 2.47 -12.42 -15.99
N GLU A 84 2.78 -13.41 -16.82
CA GLU A 84 4.02 -14.19 -16.77
C GLU A 84 4.91 -13.86 -17.95
N PHE A 85 6.19 -13.64 -17.66
CA PHE A 85 7.21 -13.32 -18.65
C PHE A 85 8.34 -14.33 -18.58
N THR A 86 8.67 -14.93 -19.72
CA THR A 86 9.82 -15.84 -19.86
C THR A 86 10.59 -15.45 -21.09
N ALA A 87 11.85 -15.09 -20.93
CA ALA A 87 12.74 -14.81 -22.06
C ALA A 87 13.44 -16.10 -22.52
N PHE A 88 13.68 -16.21 -23.81
CA PHE A 88 14.41 -17.32 -24.42
C PHE A 88 15.52 -16.76 -25.29
N VAL A 89 16.66 -17.40 -25.29
CA VAL A 89 17.78 -17.09 -26.20
C VAL A 89 18.10 -18.29 -27.06
N SER A 90 18.29 -18.07 -28.34
CA SER A 90 18.83 -19.07 -29.27
C SER A 90 20.23 -18.64 -29.71
N ASP A 91 21.15 -19.58 -29.67
CA ASP A 91 22.47 -19.45 -30.26
C ASP A 91 22.43 -19.78 -31.77
N ARG A 92 23.58 -19.68 -32.42
CA ARG A 92 23.71 -19.97 -33.85
C ARG A 92 24.00 -21.47 -34.17
N MET A 93 24.01 -22.31 -33.12
CA MET A 93 24.22 -23.75 -33.37
C MET A 93 22.97 -24.43 -33.89
N PRO A 94 23.05 -25.10 -35.06
CA PRO A 94 21.90 -25.82 -35.61
C PRO A 94 21.44 -26.93 -34.68
N GLY A 95 20.14 -27.03 -34.43
CA GLY A 95 19.52 -28.09 -33.67
C GLY A 95 19.52 -27.92 -32.15
N ARG A 96 19.98 -26.79 -31.62
CA ARG A 96 19.84 -26.44 -30.23
C ARG A 96 18.47 -25.79 -29.93
N GLU A 97 17.87 -26.22 -28.85
CA GLU A 97 16.66 -25.57 -28.34
C GLU A 97 17.00 -24.22 -27.64
N ALA A 98 16.07 -23.28 -27.71
CA ALA A 98 16.24 -22.00 -27.04
C ALA A 98 16.31 -22.17 -25.53
N THR A 99 17.27 -21.51 -24.87
CA THR A 99 17.46 -21.56 -23.42
C THR A 99 16.54 -20.55 -22.76
N PRO A 100 15.66 -20.99 -21.81
CA PRO A 100 14.78 -20.10 -21.08
C PRO A 100 15.51 -19.35 -19.95
N SER A 101 14.98 -18.18 -19.61
CA SER A 101 15.26 -17.49 -18.35
C SER A 101 14.42 -18.08 -17.20
N ARG A 102 14.60 -17.55 -16.00
CA ARG A 102 13.55 -17.64 -14.98
C ARG A 102 12.26 -16.98 -15.50
N THR A 103 11.12 -17.39 -14.95
CA THR A 103 9.84 -16.74 -15.20
C THR A 103 9.66 -15.61 -14.19
N VAL A 104 9.25 -14.45 -14.66
CA VAL A 104 8.85 -13.29 -13.83
C VAL A 104 7.34 -13.21 -13.86
N ARG A 105 6.72 -13.00 -12.70
CA ARG A 105 5.28 -12.87 -12.53
C ARG A 105 4.91 -11.52 -11.99
N PHE A 106 3.93 -10.87 -12.61
CA PHE A 106 3.28 -9.69 -12.07
C PHE A 106 1.83 -10.01 -11.72
N PHE A 107 1.49 -9.76 -10.47
CA PHE A 107 0.10 -9.75 -10.01
C PHE A 107 -0.48 -8.36 -10.28
N ILE A 108 -1.50 -8.29 -11.11
CA ILE A 108 -2.15 -7.02 -11.47
C ILE A 108 -3.09 -6.65 -10.34
N VAL A 109 -2.90 -5.46 -9.76
CA VAL A 109 -3.68 -4.99 -8.61
C VAL A 109 -4.34 -3.67 -8.95
N GLY A 110 -5.64 -3.57 -8.70
CA GLY A 110 -6.39 -2.33 -8.77
C GLY A 110 -5.97 -1.36 -7.66
N PRO A 111 -6.09 -0.03 -7.85
CA PRO A 111 -5.67 0.95 -6.85
C PRO A 111 -6.43 0.81 -5.53
N GLU A 112 -7.70 0.43 -5.55
CA GLU A 112 -8.54 0.23 -4.37
C GLU A 112 -8.04 -0.95 -3.54
N LYS A 113 -7.84 -2.10 -4.17
CA LYS A 113 -7.31 -3.29 -3.50
C LYS A 113 -5.88 -3.09 -2.99
N HIS A 114 -5.07 -2.37 -3.74
CA HIS A 114 -3.73 -1.99 -3.30
C HIS A 114 -3.78 -1.08 -2.07
N ALA A 115 -4.69 -0.09 -2.03
CA ALA A 115 -4.86 0.79 -0.88
C ALA A 115 -5.28 0.01 0.37
N GLU A 116 -6.17 -0.98 0.24
CA GLU A 116 -6.56 -1.88 1.33
C GLU A 116 -5.35 -2.67 1.87
N ILE A 117 -4.55 -3.26 0.98
CA ILE A 117 -3.33 -4.02 1.37
C ILE A 117 -2.34 -3.12 2.11
N ILE A 118 -2.07 -1.93 1.59
CA ILE A 118 -1.14 -0.97 2.22
C ILE A 118 -1.64 -0.57 3.60
N ARG A 119 -2.94 -0.26 3.74
CA ARG A 119 -3.53 0.08 5.04
C ARG A 119 -3.36 -1.06 6.05
N GLU A 120 -3.67 -2.30 5.68
CA GLU A 120 -3.46 -3.47 6.54
C GLU A 120 -2.00 -3.63 6.97
N GLN A 121 -1.06 -3.36 6.07
CA GLN A 121 0.37 -3.41 6.37
C GLN A 121 0.79 -2.30 7.34
N MET A 122 0.32 -1.06 7.14
CA MET A 122 0.57 0.06 8.07
C MET A 122 0.00 -0.23 9.47
N GLU A 123 -1.22 -0.76 9.56
CA GLU A 123 -1.83 -1.20 10.82
C GLU A 123 -0.98 -2.29 11.51
N ALA A 124 -0.44 -3.24 10.75
CA ALA A 124 0.42 -4.29 11.28
C ALA A 124 1.76 -3.73 11.82
N ILE A 125 2.34 -2.70 11.17
CA ILE A 125 3.52 -1.98 11.67
C ILE A 125 3.21 -1.34 13.03
N MET A 126 2.08 -0.65 13.16
CA MET A 126 1.69 0.00 14.42
C MET A 126 1.35 -1.01 15.53
N ALA A 127 0.70 -2.13 15.18
CA ALA A 127 0.44 -3.22 16.13
C ALA A 127 1.74 -3.79 16.71
N ARG A 128 2.75 -4.05 15.87
CA ARG A 128 4.08 -4.50 16.32
C ARG A 128 4.79 -3.44 17.17
N THR A 129 4.67 -2.16 16.83
CA THR A 129 5.20 -1.07 17.64
C THR A 129 4.57 -1.04 19.05
N SER A 130 3.26 -1.33 19.14
CA SER A 130 2.57 -1.45 20.43
C SER A 130 3.09 -2.63 21.28
N GLU A 131 3.41 -3.75 20.66
CA GLU A 131 4.04 -4.89 21.35
C GLU A 131 5.44 -4.54 21.87
N ILE A 132 6.25 -3.87 21.03
CA ILE A 132 7.58 -3.37 21.39
C ILE A 132 7.52 -2.37 22.58
N ALA A 133 6.52 -1.49 22.59
CA ALA A 133 6.31 -0.55 23.69
C ALA A 133 5.96 -1.26 25.00
N ARG A 134 5.14 -2.32 24.96
CA ARG A 134 4.83 -3.14 26.16
C ARG A 134 6.04 -3.91 26.66
N GLU A 135 6.87 -4.43 25.76
CA GLU A 135 8.13 -5.07 26.13
C GLU A 135 9.08 -4.05 26.75
N GLN A 136 9.14 -2.81 26.22
CA GLN A 136 9.93 -1.71 26.79
C GLN A 136 9.48 -1.35 28.20
N GLU A 137 8.16 -1.31 28.46
CA GLU A 137 7.62 -1.08 29.81
C GLU A 137 8.06 -2.18 30.79
N SER A 138 8.04 -3.44 30.35
CA SER A 138 8.51 -4.57 31.18
C SER A 138 10.00 -4.47 31.48
N LEU A 139 10.82 -4.14 30.48
CA LEU A 139 12.26 -3.96 30.64
C LEU A 139 12.59 -2.85 31.61
N LEU A 140 11.92 -1.70 31.50
CA LEU A 140 12.06 -0.57 32.43
C LEU A 140 11.79 -1.00 33.89
N MET A 141 10.72 -1.76 34.14
CA MET A 141 10.42 -2.24 35.49
C MET A 141 11.52 -3.18 36.02
N GLU A 142 12.05 -4.08 35.17
CA GLU A 142 13.16 -4.95 35.57
C GLU A 142 14.46 -4.16 35.80
N THR A 143 14.70 -3.07 35.03
CA THR A 143 15.87 -2.18 35.27
C THR A 143 15.79 -1.48 36.63
N ILE A 144 14.62 -0.96 36.98
CA ILE A 144 14.39 -0.33 38.32
C ILE A 144 14.68 -1.31 39.45
N GLU A 145 14.14 -2.55 39.37
CA GLU A 145 14.40 -3.57 40.38
C GLU A 145 15.90 -3.90 40.49
N LEU A 146 16.63 -3.98 39.39
CA LEU A 146 18.06 -4.26 39.39
C LEU A 146 18.91 -3.08 39.88
N GLN A 147 18.47 -1.87 39.61
CA GLN A 147 19.10 -0.67 40.14
C GLN A 147 19.00 -0.63 41.68
N GLU A 148 17.82 -0.93 42.25
CA GLU A 148 17.62 -1.04 43.70
C GLU A 148 18.46 -2.19 44.31
N GLU A 149 18.55 -3.39 43.64
CA GLU A 149 19.40 -4.50 44.04
C GLU A 149 20.91 -4.11 44.05
N ALA A 150 21.33 -3.31 43.05
CA ALA A 150 22.72 -2.83 42.95
C ALA A 150 23.06 -1.82 44.04
N GLU A 151 22.15 -0.85 44.29
CA GLU A 151 22.33 0.18 45.35
C GLU A 151 22.41 -0.46 46.74
N ALA A 152 21.66 -1.53 47.01
CA ALA A 152 21.68 -2.25 48.24
C ALA A 152 22.95 -3.12 48.48
N SER A 153 23.80 -3.27 47.45
CA SER A 153 25.00 -4.12 47.51
C SER A 153 26.21 -3.32 48.03
N GLU A 154 26.86 -3.76 49.12
CA GLU A 154 27.95 -3.02 49.78
C GLU A 154 29.34 -3.24 49.16
N GLU A 155 29.69 -4.48 48.75
CA GLU A 155 31.05 -4.80 48.29
C GLU A 155 31.15 -5.26 46.83
N SER A 156 30.20 -6.07 46.34
CA SER A 156 30.17 -6.56 44.97
C SER A 156 28.76 -7.00 44.60
N LEU A 157 28.43 -6.93 43.32
CA LEU A 157 27.23 -7.55 42.78
C LEU A 157 27.38 -9.07 42.91
N ASP A 158 26.30 -9.75 43.28
CA ASP A 158 26.32 -11.20 43.23
C ASP A 158 26.24 -11.72 41.81
N SER A 159 26.73 -12.92 41.55
CA SER A 159 26.76 -13.51 40.18
C SER A 159 25.36 -13.78 39.63
N LYS A 160 24.31 -13.70 40.41
CA LYS A 160 22.94 -13.83 39.95
C LYS A 160 22.43 -12.46 39.41
N THR A 161 22.72 -11.39 40.11
CA THR A 161 22.39 -10.02 39.67
C THR A 161 23.17 -9.64 38.40
N GLU A 162 24.49 -9.97 38.33
CA GLU A 162 25.27 -9.78 37.10
C GLU A 162 24.66 -10.49 35.89
N ARG A 163 24.16 -11.72 36.05
CA ARG A 163 23.49 -12.48 34.97
C ARG A 163 22.13 -11.89 34.59
N LYS A 164 21.37 -11.35 35.56
CA LYS A 164 20.10 -10.67 35.30
C LYS A 164 20.36 -9.40 34.45
N ILE A 165 21.34 -8.58 34.85
CA ILE A 165 21.74 -7.38 34.10
C ILE A 165 22.14 -7.72 32.67
N SER A 166 23.00 -8.76 32.49
CA SER A 166 23.42 -9.21 31.17
C SER A 166 22.23 -9.64 30.30
N LYS A 167 21.31 -10.42 30.86
CA LYS A 167 20.11 -10.85 30.16
C LYS A 167 19.23 -9.67 29.77
N LEU A 168 19.05 -8.73 30.68
CA LEU A 168 18.25 -7.53 30.43
C LEU A 168 18.85 -6.66 29.34
N ALA A 169 20.18 -6.48 29.34
CA ALA A 169 20.89 -5.78 28.27
C ALA A 169 20.70 -6.44 26.88
N ASP A 170 20.71 -7.79 26.83
CA ASP A 170 20.47 -8.51 25.58
C ASP A 170 19.01 -8.38 25.12
N MET A 171 18.04 -8.40 26.04
CA MET A 171 16.63 -8.21 25.73
C MET A 171 16.38 -6.77 25.25
N GLN A 172 16.96 -5.76 25.91
CA GLN A 172 16.87 -4.36 25.48
C GLN A 172 17.45 -4.14 24.09
N ARG A 173 18.59 -4.81 23.78
CA ARG A 173 19.18 -4.76 22.43
C ARG A 173 18.28 -5.42 21.39
N ALA A 174 17.67 -6.55 21.72
CA ALA A 174 16.74 -7.23 20.83
C ALA A 174 15.50 -6.36 20.56
N ASN A 175 14.92 -5.73 21.60
CA ASN A 175 13.78 -4.84 21.49
C ASN A 175 14.09 -3.61 20.61
N SER A 176 15.28 -2.98 20.78
CA SER A 176 15.78 -1.92 19.92
C SER A 176 15.89 -2.37 18.46
N SER A 177 16.44 -3.56 18.20
CA SER A 177 16.57 -4.10 16.86
C SER A 177 15.21 -4.41 16.22
N ASN A 178 14.25 -4.89 17.01
CA ASN A 178 12.88 -5.14 16.56
C ASN A 178 12.21 -3.84 16.13
N LEU A 179 12.34 -2.76 16.89
CA LEU A 179 11.79 -1.44 16.54
C LEU A 179 12.41 -0.91 15.25
N LYS A 180 13.73 -1.01 15.13
CA LYS A 180 14.44 -0.56 13.92
C LYS A 180 13.98 -1.33 12.68
N ASN A 181 13.92 -2.67 12.75
CA ASN A 181 13.48 -3.49 11.64
C ASN A 181 12.01 -3.21 11.27
N ASN A 182 11.16 -2.99 12.28
CA ASN A 182 9.76 -2.67 12.06
C ASN A 182 9.59 -1.32 11.33
N ALA A 183 10.42 -0.32 11.67
CA ALA A 183 10.45 0.95 10.96
C ALA A 183 11.00 0.82 9.52
N GLU A 184 12.03 -0.01 9.30
CA GLU A 184 12.56 -0.31 7.95
C GLU A 184 11.51 -0.99 7.07
N GLU A 185 10.78 -1.99 7.60
CA GLU A 185 9.64 -2.60 6.89
C GLU A 185 8.55 -1.56 6.58
N GLY A 186 8.27 -0.65 7.53
CA GLY A 186 7.32 0.45 7.33
C GLY A 186 7.73 1.38 6.19
N MET A 187 9.02 1.67 6.03
CA MET A 187 9.52 2.48 4.90
C MET A 187 9.31 1.77 3.56
N GLU A 188 9.46 0.45 3.48
CA GLU A 188 9.15 -0.32 2.26
C GLU A 188 7.65 -0.24 1.92
N VAL A 189 6.78 -0.31 2.93
CA VAL A 189 5.33 -0.14 2.75
C VAL A 189 5.00 1.27 2.28
N LEU A 190 5.67 2.30 2.81
CA LEU A 190 5.50 3.68 2.40
C LEU A 190 5.93 3.90 0.94
N GLU A 191 7.07 3.33 0.52
CA GLU A 191 7.53 3.39 -0.88
C GLU A 191 6.50 2.76 -1.83
N ASP A 192 5.85 1.66 -1.41
CA ASP A 192 4.79 1.03 -2.19
C ASP A 192 3.52 1.89 -2.21
N ALA A 193 3.15 2.51 -1.10
CA ALA A 193 2.00 3.42 -0.98
C ALA A 193 2.07 4.62 -1.91
N ILE A 194 3.26 5.25 -2.05
CA ILE A 194 3.48 6.43 -2.92
C ILE A 194 3.10 6.14 -4.39
N ARG A 195 3.16 4.90 -4.83
CA ARG A 195 2.78 4.49 -6.18
C ARG A 195 1.27 4.58 -6.44
N ASN A 196 0.45 4.61 -5.39
CA ASN A 196 -1.00 4.59 -5.49
C ASN A 196 -1.59 6.01 -5.39
N PRO A 197 -2.27 6.51 -6.45
CA PRO A 197 -2.82 7.86 -6.48
C PRO A 197 -4.03 8.07 -5.56
N LEU A 198 -4.55 7.03 -4.90
CA LEU A 198 -5.61 7.15 -3.92
C LEU A 198 -5.10 7.64 -2.56
N PHE A 199 -3.79 7.56 -2.30
CA PHE A 199 -3.22 8.08 -1.08
C PHE A 199 -2.89 9.56 -1.18
N ASP A 200 -3.19 10.29 -0.13
CA ASP A 200 -2.77 11.67 0.03
C ASP A 200 -1.28 11.75 0.36
N GLN A 201 -0.56 12.64 -0.33
CA GLN A 201 0.90 12.75 -0.17
C GLN A 201 1.31 13.33 1.17
N GLU A 202 0.51 14.25 1.77
CA GLU A 202 0.79 14.82 3.07
C GLU A 202 0.62 13.77 4.17
N ALA A 203 -0.46 12.98 4.11
CA ALA A 203 -0.68 11.88 5.05
C ALA A 203 0.41 10.80 4.96
N LEU A 204 0.92 10.48 3.76
CA LEU A 204 2.04 9.57 3.61
C LEU A 204 3.35 10.16 4.17
N LYS A 205 3.55 11.46 4.04
CA LYS A 205 4.70 12.16 4.63
C LYS A 205 4.66 12.10 6.16
N ASP A 206 3.50 12.38 6.75
CA ASP A 206 3.30 12.31 8.20
C ASP A 206 3.62 10.89 8.75
N PHE A 207 3.16 9.85 8.03
CA PHE A 207 3.51 8.46 8.37
C PHE A 207 5.01 8.19 8.24
N GLY A 208 5.67 8.73 7.20
CA GLY A 208 7.12 8.66 7.04
C GLY A 208 7.90 9.30 8.19
N GLU A 209 7.47 10.46 8.67
CA GLU A 209 8.04 11.13 9.84
C GLU A 209 7.88 10.25 11.11
N THR A 210 6.76 9.56 11.27
CA THR A 210 6.54 8.59 12.36
C THR A 210 7.55 7.44 12.31
N LEU A 211 7.81 6.88 11.12
CA LEU A 211 8.79 5.81 10.95
C LEU A 211 10.23 6.28 11.24
N GLU A 212 10.59 7.52 10.88
CA GLU A 212 11.87 8.12 11.22
C GLU A 212 12.00 8.32 12.74
N GLN A 213 10.93 8.73 13.44
CA GLN A 213 10.91 8.82 14.89
C GLN A 213 11.13 7.45 15.55
N MET A 214 10.50 6.38 15.05
CA MET A 214 10.74 5.02 15.55
C MET A 214 12.22 4.61 15.42
N GLN A 215 12.87 4.90 14.27
CA GLN A 215 14.30 4.65 14.08
C GLN A 215 15.16 5.47 15.04
N SER A 216 14.76 6.72 15.30
CA SER A 216 15.41 7.60 16.26
C SER A 216 15.35 7.04 17.68
N VAL A 217 14.17 6.61 18.15
CA VAL A 217 13.98 5.98 19.46
C VAL A 217 14.85 4.73 19.61
N ALA A 218 14.84 3.85 18.61
CA ALA A 218 15.67 2.66 18.62
C ALA A 218 17.17 2.97 18.77
N SER A 219 17.64 3.98 18.04
CA SER A 219 19.08 4.30 17.94
C SER A 219 19.58 5.19 19.09
N ASN A 220 18.77 6.15 19.55
CA ASN A 220 19.24 7.21 20.45
C ASN A 220 18.83 6.96 21.92
N GLN A 221 17.82 6.13 22.19
CA GLN A 221 17.36 5.79 23.53
C GLN A 221 17.59 4.30 23.82
N MET A 222 16.94 3.39 23.06
CA MET A 222 16.93 1.96 23.41
C MET A 222 18.32 1.31 23.27
N SER A 223 19.08 1.59 22.21
CA SER A 223 20.42 1.02 22.01
C SER A 223 21.43 1.53 23.05
N PRO A 224 21.49 2.85 23.40
CA PRO A 224 22.31 3.35 24.51
C PRO A 224 21.91 2.77 25.86
N ALA A 225 20.61 2.59 26.16
CA ALA A 225 20.15 1.94 27.40
C ALA A 225 20.77 0.52 27.55
N SER A 226 20.70 -0.31 26.49
CA SER A 226 21.38 -1.62 26.48
C SER A 226 22.89 -1.52 26.76
N SER A 227 23.55 -0.47 26.24
CA SER A 227 24.99 -0.25 26.45
C SER A 227 25.31 0.13 27.89
N LYS A 228 24.46 0.95 28.53
CA LYS A 228 24.57 1.30 29.94
C LYS A 228 24.36 0.08 30.86
N MET A 229 23.41 -0.79 30.57
CA MET A 229 23.23 -2.06 31.30
C MET A 229 24.48 -2.95 31.16
N GLN A 230 25.13 -3.02 30.00
CA GLN A 230 26.35 -3.77 29.82
C GLN A 230 27.52 -3.15 30.63
N GLN A 231 27.58 -1.82 30.72
CA GLN A 231 28.55 -1.15 31.57
C GLN A 231 28.31 -1.49 33.04
N ALA A 232 27.05 -1.45 33.51
CA ALA A 232 26.66 -1.84 34.86
C ALA A 232 27.12 -3.26 35.25
N GLN A 233 27.00 -4.22 34.34
CA GLN A 233 27.41 -5.61 34.56
C GLN A 233 28.92 -5.73 34.94
N ALA A 234 29.76 -4.86 34.36
CA ALA A 234 31.21 -4.91 34.52
C ALA A 234 31.74 -3.99 35.64
N SER A 235 30.89 -3.27 36.32
CA SER A 235 31.21 -2.19 37.26
C SER A 235 31.03 -2.59 38.75
N PRO A 236 31.73 -1.94 39.69
CA PRO A 236 31.41 -2.05 41.10
C PRO A 236 29.98 -1.57 41.41
N PRO A 237 29.38 -1.97 42.55
CA PRO A 237 27.97 -1.72 42.86
C PRO A 237 27.50 -0.26 42.68
N SER A 238 28.30 0.69 43.20
CA SER A 238 27.95 2.13 43.07
C SER A 238 27.95 2.64 41.63
N GLU A 239 28.92 2.23 40.84
CA GLU A 239 29.00 2.58 39.38
C GLU A 239 27.95 1.79 38.58
N ALA A 240 27.63 0.57 39.02
CA ALA A 240 26.59 -0.23 38.41
C ALA A 240 25.20 0.38 38.62
N SER A 241 24.90 0.84 39.84
CA SER A 241 23.67 1.57 40.16
C SER A 241 23.54 2.84 39.34
N GLU A 242 24.60 3.67 39.23
CA GLU A 242 24.60 4.88 38.38
C GLU A 242 24.34 4.54 36.89
N SER A 243 25.00 3.49 36.39
CA SER A 243 24.79 3.07 35.00
C SER A 243 23.39 2.51 34.71
N LEU A 244 22.78 1.86 35.70
CA LEU A 244 21.38 1.40 35.61
C LEU A 244 20.40 2.56 35.71
N GLU A 245 20.66 3.59 36.55
CA GLU A 245 19.87 4.81 36.58
C GLU A 245 19.89 5.55 35.23
N GLU A 246 21.06 5.68 34.58
CA GLU A 246 21.17 6.24 33.23
C GLU A 246 20.41 5.38 32.20
N ALA A 247 20.43 4.06 32.31
CA ALA A 247 19.65 3.17 31.46
C ALA A 247 18.14 3.35 31.65
N GLU A 248 17.70 3.47 32.91
CA GLU A 248 16.30 3.73 33.28
C GLU A 248 15.78 5.05 32.69
N GLU A 249 16.57 6.14 32.78
CA GLU A 249 16.20 7.42 32.17
C GLU A 249 15.98 7.28 30.63
N LEU A 250 16.90 6.59 29.94
CA LEU A 250 16.80 6.34 28.51
C LEU A 250 15.59 5.46 28.16
N GLU A 251 15.29 4.45 28.96
CA GLU A 251 14.13 3.58 28.79
C GLU A 251 12.81 4.31 29.01
N ARG A 252 12.74 5.20 30.01
CA ARG A 252 11.56 6.06 30.23
C ARG A 252 11.32 7.01 29.08
N GLU A 253 12.39 7.62 28.57
CA GLU A 253 12.30 8.50 27.42
C GLU A 253 11.82 7.71 26.18
N ALA A 254 12.40 6.52 25.93
CA ALA A 254 11.97 5.63 24.84
C ALA A 254 10.50 5.26 24.94
N LEU A 255 10.04 4.85 26.14
CA LEU A 255 8.65 4.46 26.35
C LEU A 255 7.69 5.64 26.15
N SER A 256 8.05 6.84 26.63
CA SER A 256 7.26 8.05 26.44
C SER A 256 7.12 8.40 24.97
N GLN A 257 8.22 8.35 24.20
CA GLN A 257 8.20 8.63 22.76
C GLN A 257 7.43 7.56 21.99
N LEU A 258 7.54 6.27 22.35
CA LEU A 258 6.75 5.21 21.74
C LEU A 258 5.25 5.38 21.98
N GLN A 259 4.85 5.82 23.17
CA GLN A 259 3.45 6.09 23.50
C GLN A 259 2.90 7.29 22.71
N GLU A 260 3.69 8.35 22.53
CA GLU A 260 3.35 9.49 21.67
C GLU A 260 3.19 9.04 20.22
N ILE A 261 4.17 8.30 19.66
CA ILE A 261 4.10 7.71 18.31
C ILE A 261 2.83 6.91 18.11
N LEU A 262 2.47 6.04 19.06
CA LEU A 262 1.27 5.20 18.96
C LEU A 262 -0.02 6.01 19.03
N SER A 263 -0.06 7.08 19.82
CA SER A 263 -1.21 7.99 19.89
C SER A 263 -1.41 8.72 18.55
N ASP A 264 -0.35 9.34 18.05
CA ASP A 264 -0.39 10.14 16.82
C ASP A 264 -0.64 9.29 15.58
N SER A 265 -0.05 8.09 15.53
CA SER A 265 -0.22 7.19 14.37
C SER A 265 -1.64 6.64 14.25
N SER A 266 -2.38 6.49 15.35
CA SER A 266 -3.79 6.11 15.27
C SER A 266 -4.62 7.16 14.53
N ASP A 267 -4.40 8.44 14.84
CA ASP A 267 -5.08 9.55 14.18
C ASP A 267 -4.62 9.71 12.73
N GLN A 268 -3.34 9.47 12.44
CA GLN A 268 -2.80 9.49 11.07
C GLN A 268 -3.39 8.39 10.19
N LEU A 269 -3.51 7.16 10.69
CA LEU A 269 -4.13 6.05 9.96
C LEU A 269 -5.62 6.32 9.69
N ASP A 270 -6.33 6.85 10.67
CA ASP A 270 -7.73 7.25 10.51
C ASP A 270 -7.88 8.37 9.46
N ARG A 271 -6.96 9.33 9.44
CA ARG A 271 -6.93 10.40 8.42
C ARG A 271 -6.62 9.83 7.04
N LEU A 272 -5.64 8.95 6.93
CA LEU A 272 -5.28 8.31 5.67
C LEU A 272 -6.45 7.52 5.08
N GLU A 273 -7.17 6.74 5.90
CA GLU A 273 -8.36 6.00 5.48
C GLU A 273 -9.48 6.96 5.05
N ALA A 274 -9.73 8.01 5.84
CA ALA A 274 -10.72 9.04 5.54
C ALA A 274 -10.51 9.69 4.16
N LEU A 275 -9.27 10.13 3.90
CA LEU A 275 -8.88 10.73 2.61
C LEU A 275 -9.01 9.71 1.47
N THR A 276 -8.63 8.46 1.69
CA THR A 276 -8.76 7.40 0.69
C THR A 276 -10.22 7.17 0.32
N LEU A 277 -11.14 7.13 1.29
CA LEU A 277 -12.58 6.99 1.06
C LEU A 277 -13.14 8.17 0.25
N ALA A 278 -12.75 9.40 0.58
CA ALA A 278 -13.15 10.59 -0.18
C ALA A 278 -12.63 10.53 -1.64
N GLN A 279 -11.37 10.15 -1.84
CA GLN A 279 -10.78 9.99 -3.18
C GLN A 279 -11.49 8.90 -4.00
N ARG A 280 -11.93 7.82 -3.40
CA ARG A 280 -12.70 6.77 -4.07
C ARG A 280 -14.07 7.28 -4.52
N LEU A 281 -14.78 8.07 -3.70
CA LEU A 281 -16.02 8.74 -4.14
C LEU A 281 -15.77 9.71 -5.30
N ARG A 282 -14.66 10.47 -5.26
CA ARG A 282 -14.23 11.33 -6.37
C ARG A 282 -13.93 10.55 -7.65
N LYS A 283 -13.36 9.37 -7.53
CA LYS A 283 -13.13 8.50 -8.68
C LYS A 283 -14.45 8.05 -9.31
N VAL A 284 -15.43 7.67 -8.51
CA VAL A 284 -16.79 7.33 -9.00
C VAL A 284 -17.41 8.52 -9.71
N GLU A 285 -17.40 9.74 -9.10
CA GLU A 285 -17.87 10.98 -9.73
C GLU A 285 -17.24 11.20 -11.12
N LYS A 286 -15.91 11.18 -11.20
CA LYS A 286 -15.17 11.39 -12.46
C LYS A 286 -15.48 10.31 -13.50
N THR A 287 -15.73 9.09 -13.06
CA THR A 287 -16.11 7.99 -13.96
C THR A 287 -17.49 8.22 -14.55
N GLU A 288 -18.49 8.59 -13.72
CA GLU A 288 -19.84 8.93 -14.19
C GLU A 288 -19.82 10.10 -15.19
N ASN A 289 -19.04 11.13 -14.92
CA ASN A 289 -18.84 12.26 -15.85
C ASN A 289 -18.24 11.80 -17.18
N THR A 290 -17.22 10.94 -17.14
CA THR A 290 -16.58 10.40 -18.33
C THR A 290 -17.55 9.54 -19.15
N LEU A 291 -18.34 8.70 -18.48
CA LEU A 291 -19.34 7.85 -19.12
C LEU A 291 -20.47 8.68 -19.75
N SER A 292 -20.90 9.75 -19.08
CA SER A 292 -21.84 10.72 -19.61
C SER A 292 -21.32 11.34 -20.93
N GLY A 293 -20.07 11.81 -20.93
CA GLY A 293 -19.43 12.36 -22.16
C GLY A 293 -19.31 11.32 -23.29
N ASN A 294 -18.93 10.08 -22.97
CA ASN A 294 -18.84 9.01 -23.94
C ASN A 294 -20.21 8.65 -24.52
N LEU A 295 -21.22 8.50 -23.68
CA LEU A 295 -22.59 8.17 -24.10
C LEU A 295 -23.19 9.31 -24.94
N LEU A 296 -22.96 10.57 -24.57
CA LEU A 296 -23.37 11.72 -25.35
C LEU A 296 -22.78 11.72 -26.76
N SER A 297 -21.54 11.27 -26.92
CA SER A 297 -20.87 11.13 -28.23
C SER A 297 -21.47 10.05 -29.13
N LEU A 298 -22.09 9.02 -28.53
CA LEU A 298 -22.77 7.93 -29.24
C LEU A 298 -24.21 8.27 -29.64
N LEU A 299 -24.90 9.11 -28.86
CA LEU A 299 -26.31 9.45 -29.05
C LEU A 299 -26.69 9.79 -30.48
N PRO A 300 -25.99 10.70 -31.22
CA PRO A 300 -26.39 11.07 -32.58
C PRO A 300 -26.41 9.92 -33.56
N LYS A 301 -25.72 8.82 -33.26
CA LYS A 301 -25.55 7.65 -34.14
C LYS A 301 -26.36 6.45 -33.72
N SER A 302 -26.86 6.41 -32.46
CA SER A 302 -27.55 5.27 -31.85
C SER A 302 -29.00 5.54 -31.48
N ILE A 303 -29.40 6.80 -31.45
CA ILE A 303 -30.75 7.20 -30.99
C ILE A 303 -31.84 6.60 -31.88
N GLY A 304 -32.82 5.95 -31.28
CA GLY A 304 -33.94 5.32 -31.98
C GLY A 304 -33.64 4.00 -32.67
N GLU A 305 -32.39 3.54 -32.63
CA GLU A 305 -32.01 2.22 -33.16
C GLU A 305 -32.13 1.14 -32.09
N SER A 306 -32.65 -0.03 -32.46
CA SER A 306 -32.61 -1.20 -31.58
C SER A 306 -31.18 -1.76 -31.52
N VAL A 307 -30.84 -2.46 -30.42
CA VAL A 307 -29.49 -3.01 -30.18
C VAL A 307 -29.03 -3.88 -31.35
N GLU A 308 -29.94 -4.68 -31.94
CA GLU A 308 -29.62 -5.58 -33.06
C GLU A 308 -29.31 -4.84 -34.37
N LYS A 309 -29.64 -3.54 -34.45
CA LYS A 309 -29.38 -2.70 -35.63
C LYS A 309 -28.14 -1.83 -35.51
N LEU A 310 -27.52 -1.79 -34.33
CA LEU A 310 -26.28 -1.05 -34.13
C LEU A 310 -25.16 -1.63 -35.01
N THR A 311 -24.34 -0.76 -35.57
CA THR A 311 -23.12 -1.23 -36.27
C THR A 311 -22.19 -1.92 -35.29
N PRO A 312 -21.36 -2.87 -35.72
CA PRO A 312 -20.40 -3.58 -34.84
C PRO A 312 -19.53 -2.63 -34.01
N LYS A 313 -19.12 -1.50 -34.59
CA LYS A 313 -18.33 -0.49 -33.89
C LYS A 313 -19.13 0.20 -32.76
N LEU A 314 -20.38 0.60 -33.03
CA LEU A 314 -21.22 1.24 -32.02
C LEU A 314 -21.63 0.26 -30.92
N SER A 315 -21.87 -1.02 -31.25
CA SER A 315 -22.12 -2.06 -30.25
C SER A 315 -20.93 -2.23 -29.33
N LEU A 316 -19.71 -2.30 -29.86
CA LEU A 316 -18.49 -2.45 -29.08
C LEU A 316 -18.25 -1.22 -28.14
N GLU A 317 -18.47 0.01 -28.66
CA GLU A 317 -18.35 1.22 -27.85
C GLU A 317 -19.40 1.26 -26.72
N LYS A 318 -20.66 0.88 -27.00
CA LYS A 318 -21.73 0.76 -26.01
C LYS A 318 -21.39 -0.30 -24.95
N ASP A 319 -20.93 -1.49 -25.37
CA ASP A 319 -20.59 -2.60 -24.47
C ASP A 319 -19.43 -2.21 -23.54
N ARG A 320 -18.47 -1.40 -24.03
CA ARG A 320 -17.40 -0.86 -23.22
C ARG A 320 -17.92 0.12 -22.15
N ILE A 321 -18.84 1.02 -22.50
CA ILE A 321 -19.46 1.95 -21.55
C ILE A 321 -20.22 1.17 -20.48
N GLU A 322 -21.00 0.14 -20.88
CA GLU A 322 -21.74 -0.74 -19.98
C GLU A 322 -20.79 -1.45 -19.00
N SER A 323 -19.68 -2.00 -19.49
CA SER A 323 -18.70 -2.70 -18.64
C SER A 323 -18.12 -1.78 -17.57
N VAL A 324 -17.70 -0.57 -17.95
CA VAL A 324 -17.18 0.41 -16.98
C VAL A 324 -18.26 0.82 -15.98
N GLN A 325 -19.52 0.98 -16.40
CA GLN A 325 -20.62 1.29 -15.49
C GLN A 325 -20.89 0.15 -14.48
N LEU A 326 -20.74 -1.10 -14.89
CA LEU A 326 -20.83 -2.24 -13.98
C LEU A 326 -19.68 -2.26 -12.96
N GLU A 327 -18.47 -1.96 -13.37
CA GLU A 327 -17.32 -1.82 -12.47
C GLU A 327 -17.56 -0.69 -11.46
N THR A 328 -18.09 0.46 -11.92
CA THR A 328 -18.44 1.60 -11.06
C THR A 328 -19.53 1.26 -10.04
N HIS A 329 -20.53 0.45 -10.42
CA HIS A 329 -21.54 -0.08 -9.50
C HIS A 329 -20.91 -0.88 -8.36
N TYR A 330 -19.99 -1.79 -8.67
CA TYR A 330 -19.30 -2.59 -7.64
C TYR A 330 -18.47 -1.70 -6.73
N GLU A 331 -17.68 -0.78 -7.29
CA GLU A 331 -16.87 0.15 -6.52
C GLU A 331 -17.70 1.03 -5.58
N ALA A 332 -18.81 1.60 -6.07
CA ALA A 332 -19.72 2.39 -5.24
C ALA A 332 -20.33 1.58 -4.09
N SER A 333 -20.60 0.30 -4.32
CA SER A 333 -21.14 -0.60 -3.30
C SER A 333 -20.12 -0.97 -2.24
N GLU A 334 -18.85 -1.16 -2.62
CA GLU A 334 -17.76 -1.45 -1.68
C GLU A 334 -17.39 -0.22 -0.87
N VAL A 335 -17.21 0.94 -1.50
CA VAL A 335 -16.87 2.18 -0.78
C VAL A 335 -17.96 2.57 0.23
N GLN A 336 -19.23 2.34 -0.09
CA GLN A 336 -20.33 2.55 0.86
C GLN A 336 -20.17 1.69 2.13
N LYS A 337 -19.86 0.41 1.98
CA LYS A 337 -19.62 -0.50 3.10
C LYS A 337 -18.43 -0.08 3.94
N GLU A 338 -17.35 0.37 3.31
CA GLU A 338 -16.16 0.83 4.00
C GLU A 338 -16.42 2.14 4.76
N ILE A 339 -17.14 3.09 4.18
CA ILE A 339 -17.59 4.31 4.86
C ILE A 339 -18.41 3.97 6.12
N SER A 340 -19.31 2.99 6.02
CA SER A 340 -20.10 2.52 7.17
C SER A 340 -19.22 1.92 8.26
N ARG A 341 -18.27 1.04 7.91
CA ARG A 341 -17.31 0.46 8.86
C ARG A 341 -16.41 1.51 9.51
N PHE A 342 -15.95 2.49 8.72
CA PHE A 342 -15.16 3.59 9.23
C PHE A 342 -15.93 4.41 10.26
N HIS A 343 -17.21 4.72 9.98
CA HIS A 343 -18.09 5.37 10.95
C HIS A 343 -18.27 4.55 12.22
N GLU A 344 -18.58 3.25 12.10
CA GLU A 344 -18.75 2.36 13.26
C GLU A 344 -17.52 2.30 14.17
N ARG A 345 -16.31 2.35 13.56
CA ARG A 345 -15.03 2.30 14.29
C ARG A 345 -14.66 3.64 14.92
N THR A 346 -14.81 4.74 14.19
CA THR A 346 -14.31 6.06 14.59
C THR A 346 -15.35 6.94 15.28
N GLY A 347 -16.64 6.64 15.09
CA GLY A 347 -17.75 7.46 15.57
C GLY A 347 -17.89 8.83 14.86
N LYS A 348 -17.14 9.11 13.79
CA LYS A 348 -17.18 10.37 13.04
C LYS A 348 -18.53 10.52 12.32
N PRO A 349 -19.39 11.52 12.67
CA PRO A 349 -20.81 11.54 12.25
C PRO A 349 -21.00 11.69 10.74
N VAL A 350 -20.14 12.45 10.05
CA VAL A 350 -20.27 12.72 8.62
C VAL A 350 -20.21 11.45 7.76
N TYR A 351 -19.39 10.48 8.18
CA TYR A 351 -19.29 9.20 7.48
C TYR A 351 -20.57 8.37 7.60
N GLY A 352 -21.21 8.41 8.80
CA GLY A 352 -22.54 7.84 9.00
C GLY A 352 -23.60 8.52 8.11
N GLU A 353 -23.58 9.86 8.05
CA GLU A 353 -24.53 10.62 7.21
C GLU A 353 -24.35 10.27 5.71
N VAL A 354 -23.11 10.21 5.21
CA VAL A 354 -22.84 9.85 3.81
C VAL A 354 -23.27 8.41 3.52
N SER A 355 -22.94 7.45 4.40
CA SER A 355 -23.38 6.05 4.27
C SER A 355 -24.90 5.93 4.22
N ASP A 356 -25.62 6.61 5.12
CA ASP A 356 -27.08 6.64 5.17
C ASP A 356 -27.69 7.27 3.91
N LEU A 357 -27.07 8.34 3.39
CA LEU A 357 -27.51 8.95 2.12
C LEU A 357 -27.31 8.00 0.95
N MET A 358 -26.18 7.32 0.85
CA MET A 358 -25.92 6.33 -0.20
C MET A 358 -26.90 5.15 -0.12
N GLU A 359 -27.21 4.68 1.07
CA GLU A 359 -28.20 3.61 1.29
C GLU A 359 -29.63 4.07 0.93
N LYS A 360 -30.05 5.22 1.42
CA LYS A 360 -31.37 5.80 1.13
C LYS A 360 -31.60 6.01 -0.36
N GLU A 361 -30.59 6.51 -1.06
CA GLU A 361 -30.63 6.72 -2.52
C GLU A 361 -30.44 5.41 -3.29
N LYS A 362 -30.05 4.32 -2.62
CA LYS A 362 -29.71 3.01 -3.21
C LYS A 362 -28.64 3.15 -4.29
N ALA A 363 -27.51 3.75 -3.94
CA ALA A 363 -26.47 4.13 -4.89
C ALA A 363 -26.02 2.97 -5.77
N GLY A 364 -25.70 1.80 -5.18
CA GLY A 364 -25.32 0.61 -5.94
C GLY A 364 -26.41 0.16 -6.92
N ASP A 365 -27.65 -0.01 -6.45
CA ASP A 365 -28.76 -0.44 -7.30
C ASP A 365 -29.03 0.56 -8.44
N GLY A 366 -28.94 1.87 -8.15
CA GLY A 366 -29.12 2.93 -9.12
C GLY A 366 -28.10 2.85 -10.26
N LEU A 367 -26.81 2.74 -9.94
CA LEU A 367 -25.74 2.60 -10.93
C LEU A 367 -25.90 1.30 -11.76
N TYR A 368 -26.35 0.20 -11.13
CA TYR A 368 -26.71 -1.02 -11.86
C TYR A 368 -27.86 -0.80 -12.85
N GLN A 369 -28.90 -0.01 -12.49
CA GLN A 369 -29.97 0.30 -13.43
C GLN A 369 -29.49 1.15 -14.61
N VAL A 370 -28.53 2.06 -14.39
CA VAL A 370 -27.87 2.81 -15.49
C VAL A 370 -27.20 1.86 -16.47
N SER A 371 -26.42 0.89 -15.98
CA SER A 371 -25.77 -0.12 -16.85
C SER A 371 -26.80 -0.88 -17.69
N ARG A 372 -27.95 -1.26 -17.09
CA ARG A 372 -29.04 -1.94 -17.79
C ARG A 372 -29.68 -1.08 -18.88
N LYS A 373 -29.78 0.24 -18.68
CA LYS A 373 -30.27 1.19 -19.70
C LYS A 373 -29.29 1.35 -20.84
N ILE A 374 -28.00 1.46 -20.54
CA ILE A 374 -26.91 1.49 -21.54
C ILE A 374 -26.97 0.20 -22.38
N ASN A 375 -27.07 -0.97 -21.75
CA ASN A 375 -27.18 -2.27 -22.43
C ASN A 375 -28.32 -2.30 -23.43
N ARG A 376 -29.47 -1.77 -23.07
CA ARG A 376 -30.69 -1.72 -23.90
C ARG A 376 -30.70 -0.58 -24.91
N ASN A 377 -29.64 0.21 -25.00
CA ASN A 377 -29.54 1.43 -25.83
C ASN A 377 -30.61 2.49 -25.51
N VAL A 378 -31.05 2.57 -24.24
CA VAL A 378 -31.93 3.64 -23.75
C VAL A 378 -31.04 4.81 -23.32
N ALA A 379 -30.29 5.35 -24.28
CA ALA A 379 -29.14 6.20 -24.01
C ALA A 379 -29.52 7.56 -23.41
N PHE A 380 -30.68 8.12 -23.74
CA PHE A 380 -31.10 9.42 -23.22
C PHE A 380 -31.44 9.36 -21.72
N GLU A 381 -32.18 8.34 -21.29
CA GLU A 381 -32.48 8.16 -19.87
C GLU A 381 -31.22 7.77 -19.07
N ALA A 382 -30.30 6.99 -19.68
CA ALA A 382 -29.05 6.65 -19.06
C ALA A 382 -28.16 7.89 -18.84
N LEU A 383 -28.16 8.81 -19.79
CA LEU A 383 -27.41 10.08 -19.70
C LEU A 383 -27.90 10.96 -18.54
N ASP A 384 -29.21 11.16 -18.41
CA ASP A 384 -29.82 11.94 -17.33
C ASP A 384 -29.49 11.36 -15.95
N GLU A 385 -29.49 10.01 -15.85
CA GLU A 385 -29.11 9.32 -14.60
C GLU A 385 -27.61 9.39 -14.30
N LEU A 386 -26.73 9.29 -15.31
CA LEU A 386 -25.28 9.47 -15.13
C LEU A 386 -24.96 10.85 -14.55
N GLU A 387 -25.55 11.93 -15.12
CA GLU A 387 -25.38 13.28 -14.62
C GLU A 387 -25.94 13.46 -13.18
N SER A 388 -27.06 12.79 -12.88
CA SER A 388 -27.64 12.79 -11.53
C SER A 388 -26.71 12.09 -10.52
N TRP A 389 -26.14 10.95 -10.90
CA TRP A 389 -25.20 10.21 -10.02
C TRP A 389 -23.88 10.95 -9.85
N GLU A 390 -23.30 11.52 -10.90
CA GLU A 390 -22.15 12.40 -10.81
C GLU A 390 -22.36 13.49 -9.74
N ALA A 391 -23.47 14.20 -9.80
CA ALA A 391 -23.78 15.27 -8.83
C ALA A 391 -23.90 14.76 -7.38
N LYS A 392 -24.46 13.57 -7.17
CA LYS A 392 -24.58 12.96 -5.85
C LYS A 392 -23.23 12.54 -5.30
N PHE A 393 -22.43 11.80 -6.07
CA PHE A 393 -21.10 11.37 -5.65
C PHE A 393 -20.17 12.56 -5.40
N LYS A 394 -20.26 13.61 -6.22
CA LYS A 394 -19.58 14.87 -5.95
C LYS A 394 -19.92 15.43 -4.57
N LYS A 395 -21.23 15.55 -4.29
CA LYS A 395 -21.69 16.05 -2.98
C LYS A 395 -21.18 15.21 -1.82
N TRP A 396 -21.22 13.88 -1.92
CA TRP A 396 -20.77 12.98 -0.86
C TRP A 396 -19.26 13.06 -0.65
N ALA A 397 -18.48 13.18 -1.74
CA ALA A 397 -17.04 13.39 -1.65
C ALA A 397 -16.72 14.74 -0.99
N ASP A 398 -17.40 15.85 -1.41
CA ASP A 398 -17.24 17.16 -0.80
C ASP A 398 -17.51 17.12 0.71
N MET A 399 -18.56 16.40 1.16
CA MET A 399 -18.89 16.26 2.58
C MET A 399 -17.78 15.59 3.38
N LEU A 400 -17.11 14.57 2.82
CA LEU A 400 -16.00 13.89 3.49
C LEU A 400 -14.73 14.74 3.52
N GLU A 401 -14.41 15.45 2.42
CA GLU A 401 -13.24 16.32 2.31
C GLU A 401 -13.33 17.54 3.26
N GLU A 402 -14.49 18.21 3.35
CA GLU A 402 -14.71 19.36 4.25
C GLU A 402 -14.53 19.00 5.74
N GLN A 403 -14.83 17.78 6.12
CA GLN A 403 -14.65 17.31 7.50
C GLN A 403 -13.17 17.21 7.89
N ASP A 404 -12.31 16.80 6.96
CA ASP A 404 -10.89 16.58 7.24
C ASP A 404 -10.12 17.92 7.31
N GLU A 405 -10.47 18.91 6.49
CA GLU A 405 -9.90 20.28 6.58
C GLU A 405 -10.31 21.00 7.88
N GLY A 406 -11.45 20.67 8.46
CA GLY A 406 -11.96 21.26 9.70
C GLY A 406 -11.34 20.70 10.97
N GLY A 407 -10.73 19.51 10.93
CA GLY A 407 -10.15 18.82 12.09
C GLY A 407 -8.80 19.36 12.57
N GLY A 408 -8.08 20.12 11.75
CA GLY A 408 -6.75 20.66 12.04
C GLY A 408 -6.70 21.90 12.95
N GLN A 409 -7.83 22.44 13.43
CA GLN A 409 -7.91 23.56 14.39
C GLN A 409 -8.55 23.18 15.70
N GLY A 410 -8.02 22.19 16.41
CA GLY A 410 -8.44 21.72 17.73
C GLY A 410 -7.52 22.16 18.86
N GLN A 411 -7.78 23.34 19.41
CA GLN A 411 -7.73 23.73 20.84
C GLN A 411 -6.53 23.27 21.69
N GLY A 412 -5.44 23.97 21.59
CA GLY A 412 -4.51 24.20 22.68
C GLY A 412 -4.84 25.44 23.50
N GLN A 413 -5.97 25.50 24.21
CA GLN A 413 -6.22 26.52 25.27
C GLN A 413 -6.37 25.83 26.61
N GLY A 414 -5.25 25.40 27.21
CA GLY A 414 -5.12 25.11 28.60
C GLY A 414 -5.01 26.41 29.38
N GLN A 415 -6.11 26.96 29.90
CA GLN A 415 -6.11 28.00 30.95
C GLN A 415 -5.77 27.35 32.29
N GLY A 416 -4.50 27.43 32.69
CA GLY A 416 -4.08 27.24 34.04
C GLY A 416 -4.29 28.52 34.84
N GLU A 417 -5.38 28.65 35.57
CA GLU A 417 -5.49 29.62 36.69
C GLU A 417 -5.06 28.92 37.96
N GLY A 418 -3.88 29.34 38.45
CA GLY A 418 -3.43 29.02 39.81
C GLY A 418 -4.16 29.82 40.90
N LYS A 419 -4.45 29.18 41.96
CA LYS A 419 -4.51 29.75 43.32
C LYS A 419 -3.83 28.82 44.29
#